data_2da35c3231c005f73c9666568ae84324
#
_entry.id   2da35c3231c005f73c9666568ae84324
#
_cell.length_a   1.000
_cell.length_b   1.000
_cell.length_c   1.000
_cell.angle_alpha   90.00
_cell.angle_beta   90.00
_cell.angle_gamma   90.00
#
_symmetry.space_group_name_H-M   'P 1'
#
loop_
_entity.id
_entity.type
_entity.pdbx_description
1 polymer ?
#
loop_
_entity_poly.entity_id
_entity_poly.type
_entity_poly.pdbx_seq_one_letter_code
_entity_poly.pdbx_strand_id
1 'polypeptide(L)'
;SLWRYFELLPIEREENIVSLGEPVTPITPLPKLGELLGLPRLLMKDEGQLPTGSFKARGLAMAVSKAKELGVRAACMPSAGNAAGALAAYAARAGMEAFIFLPEDTPDINIKECIACGAHVEFVKGNISDAAKLMNERKKANSGWFDMSTLKEPYRLEGKKTMGYELAEQLNWQLPDVVVYPTGGGTGLIGMWKAFDEMEQIGWIGSKRPKMVSVQSTGCAPIVRAYNEKKADSQFWENAETIASGLRVPKAFADHLILDAVYKSGGSAVAVSDEETIATVYEIAKTEGLFICPEGA
;
A
#
# COMPACT_ATOMS: atom_id res chain seq x y z
N SER A 1 13.00 11.98 -0.08
CA SER A 1 11.73 12.03 -0.83
C SER A 1 11.73 10.97 -1.93
N LEU A 2 10.56 10.42 -2.24
CA LEU A 2 10.38 9.46 -3.34
C LEU A 2 10.83 10.06 -4.70
N TRP A 3 10.76 11.36 -4.86
CA TRP A 3 11.13 12.09 -6.08
C TRP A 3 12.64 12.11 -6.39
N ARG A 4 13.49 11.64 -5.46
CA ARG A 4 14.91 11.43 -5.75
C ARG A 4 15.17 10.31 -6.78
N TYR A 5 14.15 9.52 -7.10
CA TYR A 5 14.18 8.47 -8.13
C TYR A 5 13.39 8.90 -9.37
N PHE A 6 13.33 10.20 -9.64
CA PHE A 6 12.56 10.80 -10.73
C PHE A 6 12.78 10.10 -12.07
N GLU A 7 14.03 9.79 -12.41
CA GLU A 7 14.40 9.17 -13.69
C GLU A 7 13.85 7.74 -13.86
N LEU A 8 13.41 7.12 -12.76
CA LEU A 8 12.81 5.78 -12.77
C LEU A 8 11.28 5.84 -12.64
N LEU A 9 10.70 7.04 -12.60
CA LEU A 9 9.26 7.24 -12.43
C LEU A 9 8.62 7.68 -13.75
N PRO A 10 7.36 7.29 -14.03
CA PRO A 10 6.68 7.61 -15.28
C PRO A 10 6.11 9.04 -15.29
N ILE A 11 6.94 10.02 -14.94
CA ILE A 11 6.65 11.45 -15.02
C ILE A 11 7.78 12.12 -15.82
N GLU A 12 7.44 12.98 -16.76
CA GLU A 12 8.39 13.54 -17.72
C GLU A 12 8.90 14.92 -17.29
N ARG A 13 8.08 15.68 -16.53
CA ARG A 13 8.39 17.05 -16.17
C ARG A 13 8.23 17.29 -14.68
N GLU A 14 9.30 17.81 -14.05
CA GLU A 14 9.33 18.09 -12.60
C GLU A 14 8.23 19.07 -12.16
N GLU A 15 7.81 20.00 -13.02
CA GLU A 15 6.74 20.98 -12.73
C GLU A 15 5.38 20.34 -12.47
N ASN A 16 5.21 19.08 -12.87
CA ASN A 16 4.00 18.31 -12.63
C ASN A 16 4.03 17.54 -11.30
N ILE A 17 5.17 17.52 -10.62
CA ILE A 17 5.29 16.88 -9.32
C ILE A 17 4.33 17.53 -8.32
N VAL A 18 3.51 16.70 -7.70
CA VAL A 18 2.63 17.05 -6.59
C VAL A 18 3.19 16.39 -5.34
N SER A 19 3.74 17.19 -4.43
CA SER A 19 4.37 16.72 -3.20
C SER A 19 3.76 17.38 -1.97
N LEU A 20 3.64 16.61 -0.91
CA LEU A 20 3.31 17.04 0.44
C LEU A 20 4.54 16.98 1.37
N GLY A 21 5.75 16.85 0.80
CA GLY A 21 6.99 16.77 1.56
C GLY A 21 7.32 15.35 2.02
N GLU A 22 7.08 14.34 1.17
CA GLU A 22 7.35 12.93 1.50
C GLU A 22 8.81 12.75 1.95
N PRO A 23 9.06 12.32 3.20
CA PRO A 23 10.42 12.01 3.66
C PRO A 23 10.91 10.68 3.08
N VAL A 24 12.21 10.43 3.18
CA VAL A 24 12.74 9.07 3.20
C VAL A 24 12.30 8.46 4.53
N THR A 25 11.52 7.39 4.48
CA THR A 25 10.98 6.79 5.70
C THR A 25 12.06 6.06 6.49
N PRO A 26 12.05 6.11 7.83
CA PRO A 26 13.10 5.52 8.63
C PRO A 26 13.08 3.98 8.56
N ILE A 27 14.26 3.39 8.68
CA ILE A 27 14.44 1.99 9.03
C ILE A 27 14.89 1.95 10.50
N THR A 28 14.04 1.44 11.36
CA THR A 28 14.24 1.37 12.81
C THR A 28 14.65 -0.03 13.22
N PRO A 29 15.81 -0.23 13.87
CA PRO A 29 16.14 -1.52 14.48
C PRO A 29 15.17 -1.85 15.63
N LEU A 30 14.83 -3.13 15.75
CA LEU A 30 14.01 -3.67 16.84
C LEU A 30 14.85 -4.66 17.68
N PRO A 31 15.83 -4.19 18.48
CA PRO A 31 16.83 -5.04 19.09
C PRO A 31 16.26 -5.99 20.15
N LYS A 32 15.31 -5.51 20.97
CA LYS A 32 14.73 -6.36 22.04
C LYS A 32 13.79 -7.42 21.48
N LEU A 33 12.96 -7.03 20.52
CA LEU A 33 12.10 -7.98 19.81
C LEU A 33 12.96 -8.97 19.01
N GLY A 34 14.01 -8.48 18.37
CA GLY A 34 14.97 -9.31 17.64
C GLY A 34 15.68 -10.33 18.54
N GLU A 35 16.05 -9.95 19.76
CA GLU A 35 16.60 -10.87 20.76
C GLU A 35 15.59 -11.96 21.17
N LEU A 36 14.36 -11.56 21.48
CA LEU A 36 13.28 -12.49 21.84
C LEU A 36 12.99 -13.54 20.75
N LEU A 37 13.09 -13.11 19.48
CA LEU A 37 12.80 -13.97 18.32
C LEU A 37 14.05 -14.69 17.77
N GLY A 38 15.24 -14.44 18.31
CA GLY A 38 16.49 -14.95 17.73
C GLY A 38 16.85 -14.33 16.37
N LEU A 39 16.37 -13.12 16.10
CA LEU A 39 16.57 -12.35 14.86
C LEU A 39 17.36 -11.06 15.13
N PRO A 40 18.68 -11.12 15.37
CA PRO A 40 19.47 -9.98 15.88
C PRO A 40 19.53 -8.78 14.92
N ARG A 41 19.11 -8.94 13.68
CA ARG A 41 19.03 -7.88 12.66
C ARG A 41 17.59 -7.57 12.23
N LEU A 42 16.64 -7.68 13.15
CA LEU A 42 15.24 -7.31 12.87
C LEU A 42 15.12 -5.80 12.69
N LEU A 43 14.52 -5.39 11.58
CA LEU A 43 14.35 -4.00 11.18
C LEU A 43 12.88 -3.73 10.84
N MET A 44 12.40 -2.53 11.14
CA MET A 44 11.08 -2.05 10.74
C MET A 44 11.23 -0.83 9.83
N LYS A 45 10.64 -0.86 8.63
CA LYS A 45 10.51 0.33 7.77
C LYS A 45 9.18 1.01 8.08
N ASP A 46 9.26 2.20 8.69
CA ASP A 46 8.09 2.93 9.18
C ASP A 46 7.48 3.83 8.09
N GLU A 47 6.52 3.31 7.36
CA GLU A 47 5.78 4.04 6.33
C GLU A 47 4.69 4.98 6.92
N GLY A 48 4.45 4.94 8.22
CA GLY A 48 3.55 5.83 8.94
C GLY A 48 4.05 7.28 8.98
N GLN A 49 5.33 7.52 8.72
CA GLN A 49 5.94 8.86 8.67
C GLN A 49 5.64 9.62 7.37
N LEU A 50 5.01 8.98 6.40
CA LEU A 50 4.61 9.65 5.17
C LEU A 50 3.40 10.58 5.37
N PRO A 51 3.22 11.62 4.53
CA PRO A 51 2.00 12.41 4.52
C PRO A 51 0.76 11.51 4.49
N THR A 52 -0.31 11.93 5.16
CA THR A 52 -1.53 11.12 5.38
C THR A 52 -1.31 9.81 6.17
N GLY A 53 -0.21 9.72 6.93
CA GLY A 53 0.06 8.66 7.91
C GLY A 53 0.21 7.26 7.33
N SER A 54 0.44 7.08 6.04
CA SER A 54 0.55 5.75 5.45
C SER A 54 1.30 5.70 4.13
N PHE A 55 1.79 4.49 3.76
CA PHE A 55 2.44 4.24 2.47
C PHE A 55 1.56 4.51 1.22
N LYS A 56 0.27 4.80 1.42
CA LYS A 56 -0.62 5.17 0.32
C LYS A 56 -0.16 6.48 -0.34
N ALA A 57 0.48 7.37 0.42
CA ALA A 57 1.09 8.60 -0.07
C ALA A 57 2.01 8.36 -1.28
N ARG A 58 2.89 7.35 -1.25
CA ARG A 58 3.79 7.05 -2.36
C ARG A 58 3.05 6.87 -3.69
N GLY A 59 2.01 6.05 -3.66
CA GLY A 59 1.23 5.76 -4.85
C GLY A 59 0.41 6.95 -5.32
N LEU A 60 -0.23 7.66 -4.39
CA LEU A 60 -1.12 8.77 -4.76
C LEU A 60 -0.31 10.02 -5.16
N ALA A 61 0.85 10.28 -4.56
CA ALA A 61 1.78 11.31 -5.03
C ALA A 61 2.12 11.11 -6.52
N MET A 62 2.51 9.89 -6.90
CA MET A 62 2.85 9.58 -8.30
C MET A 62 1.63 9.64 -9.21
N ALA A 63 0.51 9.01 -8.84
CA ALA A 63 -0.68 8.95 -9.68
C ALA A 63 -1.30 10.33 -9.92
N VAL A 64 -1.39 11.18 -8.88
CA VAL A 64 -1.90 12.55 -9.00
C VAL A 64 -0.95 13.43 -9.81
N SER A 65 0.37 13.28 -9.62
CA SER A 65 1.36 13.99 -10.44
C SER A 65 1.22 13.65 -11.92
N LYS A 66 1.11 12.37 -12.26
CA LYS A 66 0.90 11.94 -13.64
C LYS A 66 -0.46 12.37 -14.19
N ALA A 67 -1.51 12.30 -13.40
CA ALA A 67 -2.83 12.79 -13.79
C ALA A 67 -2.80 14.30 -14.11
N LYS A 68 -2.10 15.11 -13.29
CA LYS A 68 -1.86 16.53 -13.57
C LYS A 68 -1.13 16.71 -14.90
N GLU A 69 -0.07 15.94 -15.16
CA GLU A 69 0.68 15.98 -16.43
C GLU A 69 -0.19 15.64 -17.63
N LEU A 70 -1.14 14.71 -17.47
CA LEU A 70 -2.12 14.32 -18.49
C LEU A 70 -3.30 15.31 -18.62
N GLY A 71 -3.31 16.40 -17.85
CA GLY A 71 -4.37 17.39 -17.88
C GLY A 71 -5.68 16.95 -17.21
N VAL A 72 -5.65 15.91 -16.39
CA VAL A 72 -6.81 15.44 -15.60
C VAL A 72 -7.19 16.50 -14.56
N ARG A 73 -8.48 16.80 -14.45
CA ARG A 73 -9.03 17.79 -13.51
C ARG A 73 -9.84 17.16 -12.37
N ALA A 74 -10.27 15.92 -12.54
CA ALA A 74 -11.10 15.23 -11.58
C ALA A 74 -10.71 13.74 -11.50
N ALA A 75 -10.52 13.25 -10.29
CA ALA A 75 -10.21 11.86 -10.00
C ALA A 75 -11.32 11.22 -9.18
N CYS A 76 -11.54 9.91 -9.34
CA CYS A 76 -12.50 9.17 -8.53
C CYS A 76 -11.91 7.86 -8.00
N MET A 77 -12.42 7.43 -6.82
CA MET A 77 -11.96 6.19 -6.19
C MET A 77 -13.01 5.65 -5.21
N PRO A 78 -13.29 4.34 -5.21
CA PRO A 78 -13.89 3.66 -4.07
C PRO A 78 -12.81 3.30 -3.05
N SER A 79 -13.04 3.56 -1.78
CA SER A 79 -12.05 3.22 -0.74
C SER A 79 -12.72 3.15 0.63
N ALA A 80 -12.27 2.26 1.49
CA ALA A 80 -12.72 2.16 2.88
C ALA A 80 -11.60 2.54 3.88
N GLY A 81 -10.64 3.40 3.48
CA GLY A 81 -9.53 3.74 4.38
C GLY A 81 -8.49 4.69 3.77
N ASN A 82 -7.23 4.55 4.19
CA ASN A 82 -6.11 5.48 3.93
C ASN A 82 -5.87 5.86 2.45
N ALA A 83 -6.36 5.08 1.47
CA ALA A 83 -6.21 5.47 0.07
C ALA A 83 -7.13 6.64 -0.29
N ALA A 84 -8.30 6.75 0.34
CA ALA A 84 -9.22 7.86 0.16
C ALA A 84 -8.61 9.17 0.67
N GLY A 85 -8.14 9.18 1.92
CA GLY A 85 -7.49 10.35 2.51
C GLY A 85 -6.27 10.80 1.71
N ALA A 86 -5.42 9.85 1.28
CA ALA A 86 -4.28 10.18 0.44
C ALA A 86 -4.70 10.78 -0.91
N LEU A 87 -5.73 10.22 -1.60
CA LEU A 87 -6.24 10.85 -2.83
C LEU A 87 -6.75 12.26 -2.56
N ALA A 88 -7.56 12.45 -1.53
CA ALA A 88 -8.11 13.77 -1.18
C ALA A 88 -7.00 14.81 -0.96
N ALA A 89 -5.97 14.47 -0.16
CA ALA A 89 -4.88 15.37 0.16
C ALA A 89 -4.03 15.75 -1.07
N TYR A 90 -3.63 14.76 -1.88
CA TYR A 90 -2.83 15.03 -3.08
C TYR A 90 -3.64 15.73 -4.18
N ALA A 91 -4.91 15.41 -4.35
CA ALA A 91 -5.81 16.09 -5.28
C ALA A 91 -5.99 17.57 -4.87
N ALA A 92 -6.24 17.85 -3.60
CA ALA A 92 -6.30 19.23 -3.08
C ALA A 92 -5.00 19.99 -3.37
N ARG A 93 -3.83 19.38 -3.13
CA ARG A 93 -2.52 19.97 -3.44
C ARG A 93 -2.33 20.25 -4.91
N ALA A 94 -2.91 19.42 -5.79
CA ALA A 94 -2.84 19.57 -7.24
C ALA A 94 -3.87 20.56 -7.82
N GLY A 95 -4.84 21.03 -7.03
CA GLY A 95 -6.00 21.76 -7.53
C GLY A 95 -6.94 20.89 -8.38
N MET A 96 -7.01 19.59 -8.08
CA MET A 96 -7.81 18.57 -8.76
C MET A 96 -9.02 18.22 -7.89
N GLU A 97 -10.19 18.03 -8.47
CA GLU A 97 -11.36 17.51 -7.75
C GLU A 97 -11.19 16.04 -7.43
N ALA A 98 -11.58 15.63 -6.23
CA ALA A 98 -11.58 14.23 -5.80
C ALA A 98 -13.01 13.78 -5.47
N PHE A 99 -13.46 12.70 -6.09
CA PHE A 99 -14.76 12.06 -5.87
C PHE A 99 -14.53 10.70 -5.21
N ILE A 100 -14.93 10.57 -3.96
CA ILE A 100 -14.61 9.42 -3.11
C ILE A 100 -15.91 8.72 -2.69
N PHE A 101 -15.95 7.42 -2.92
CA PHE A 101 -17.09 6.57 -2.62
C PHE A 101 -16.74 5.64 -1.47
N LEU A 102 -17.41 5.80 -0.33
CA LEU A 102 -17.08 5.14 0.93
C LEU A 102 -18.24 4.23 1.39
N PRO A 103 -17.96 3.00 1.86
CA PRO A 103 -18.90 2.27 2.70
C PRO A 103 -19.25 3.06 3.97
N GLU A 104 -20.47 2.93 4.47
CA GLU A 104 -20.94 3.62 5.68
C GLU A 104 -20.15 3.21 6.95
N ASP A 105 -19.55 2.03 6.97
CA ASP A 105 -18.70 1.50 8.06
C ASP A 105 -17.23 1.95 7.98
N THR A 106 -16.91 2.86 7.06
CA THR A 106 -15.55 3.43 6.96
C THR A 106 -15.19 4.18 8.25
N PRO A 107 -13.97 3.99 8.81
CA PRO A 107 -13.57 4.67 10.03
C PRO A 107 -13.70 6.19 9.93
N ASP A 108 -14.28 6.81 10.94
CA ASP A 108 -14.55 8.25 11.05
C ASP A 108 -13.35 9.13 10.68
N ILE A 109 -12.14 8.72 11.09
CA ILE A 109 -10.93 9.50 10.83
C ILE A 109 -10.66 9.61 9.32
N ASN A 110 -10.87 8.53 8.56
CA ASN A 110 -10.68 8.54 7.11
C ASN A 110 -11.74 9.37 6.39
N ILE A 111 -12.98 9.36 6.90
CA ILE A 111 -14.06 10.21 6.38
C ILE A 111 -13.72 11.69 6.60
N LYS A 112 -13.34 12.04 7.84
CA LYS A 112 -12.98 13.42 8.23
C LYS A 112 -11.77 13.93 7.44
N GLU A 113 -10.77 13.10 7.20
CA GLU A 113 -9.61 13.45 6.35
C GLU A 113 -10.05 13.82 4.93
N CYS A 114 -10.90 13.01 4.29
CA CYS A 114 -11.41 13.29 2.96
C CYS A 114 -12.18 14.62 2.90
N ILE A 115 -13.09 14.85 3.85
CA ILE A 115 -13.91 16.06 3.90
C ILE A 115 -13.03 17.29 4.17
N ALA A 116 -12.09 17.19 5.10
CA ALA A 116 -11.19 18.29 5.44
C ALA A 116 -10.30 18.71 4.26
N CYS A 117 -9.91 17.75 3.39
CA CYS A 117 -9.18 18.02 2.17
C CYS A 117 -10.08 18.49 1.01
N GLY A 118 -11.38 18.68 1.23
CA GLY A 118 -12.31 19.20 0.22
C GLY A 118 -12.78 18.17 -0.83
N ALA A 119 -12.64 16.89 -0.56
CA ALA A 119 -13.14 15.86 -1.47
C ALA A 119 -14.68 15.76 -1.43
N HIS A 120 -15.28 15.44 -2.57
CA HIS A 120 -16.68 15.07 -2.66
C HIS A 120 -16.87 13.63 -2.21
N VAL A 121 -17.54 13.44 -1.08
CA VAL A 121 -17.74 12.11 -0.47
C VAL A 121 -19.17 11.64 -0.69
N GLU A 122 -19.35 10.45 -1.26
CA GLU A 122 -20.63 9.77 -1.39
C GLU A 122 -20.59 8.43 -0.63
N PHE A 123 -21.56 8.22 0.27
CA PHE A 123 -21.66 7.01 1.08
C PHE A 123 -22.51 5.93 0.41
N VAL A 124 -22.16 4.67 0.66
CA VAL A 124 -22.90 3.54 0.16
C VAL A 124 -23.18 2.52 1.28
N LYS A 125 -24.39 2.00 1.30
CA LYS A 125 -24.73 0.84 2.13
C LYS A 125 -24.13 -0.41 1.48
N GLY A 126 -23.27 -1.11 2.23
CA GLY A 126 -22.59 -2.30 1.75
C GLY A 126 -21.07 -2.21 1.92
N ASN A 127 -20.35 -2.87 1.05
CA ASN A 127 -18.90 -3.00 1.11
C ASN A 127 -18.19 -2.21 -0.01
N ILE A 128 -16.88 -2.36 -0.07
CA ILE A 128 -16.03 -1.68 -1.08
C ILE A 128 -16.45 -2.02 -2.54
N SER A 129 -17.00 -3.20 -2.79
CA SER A 129 -17.47 -3.58 -4.12
C SER A 129 -18.74 -2.80 -4.51
N ASP A 130 -19.60 -2.49 -3.55
CA ASP A 130 -20.78 -1.69 -3.77
C ASP A 130 -20.42 -0.22 -3.98
N ALA A 131 -19.44 0.29 -3.24
CA ALA A 131 -18.84 1.62 -3.50
C ALA A 131 -18.25 1.70 -4.92
N ALA A 132 -17.58 0.65 -5.37
CA ALA A 132 -17.03 0.59 -6.73
C ALA A 132 -18.13 0.56 -7.81
N LYS A 133 -19.25 -0.13 -7.57
CA LYS A 133 -20.40 -0.12 -8.50
C LYS A 133 -20.97 1.29 -8.63
N LEU A 134 -21.27 1.94 -7.48
CA LEU A 134 -21.79 3.31 -7.47
C LEU A 134 -20.86 4.28 -8.18
N MET A 135 -19.54 4.23 -7.88
CA MET A 135 -18.55 5.04 -8.58
C MET A 135 -18.61 4.84 -10.09
N ASN A 136 -18.68 3.58 -10.56
CA ASN A 136 -18.73 3.28 -11.99
C ASN A 136 -20.02 3.82 -12.65
N GLU A 137 -21.13 3.84 -11.95
CA GLU A 137 -22.38 4.45 -12.42
C GLU A 137 -22.23 5.97 -12.56
N ARG A 138 -21.69 6.65 -11.55
CA ARG A 138 -21.43 8.09 -11.57
C ARG A 138 -20.43 8.46 -12.66
N LYS A 139 -19.38 7.67 -12.83
CA LYS A 139 -18.35 7.88 -13.86
C LYS A 139 -18.90 7.82 -15.29
N LYS A 140 -19.91 6.98 -15.57
CA LYS A 140 -20.57 6.95 -16.90
C LYS A 140 -21.15 8.30 -17.30
N ALA A 141 -21.70 9.04 -16.33
CA ALA A 141 -22.23 10.38 -16.52
C ALA A 141 -21.16 11.49 -16.51
N ASN A 142 -19.94 11.17 -16.08
CA ASN A 142 -18.82 12.09 -15.87
C ASN A 142 -17.56 11.56 -16.56
N SER A 143 -17.53 11.61 -17.90
CA SER A 143 -16.45 11.01 -18.70
C SER A 143 -15.06 11.61 -18.46
N GLY A 144 -14.97 12.78 -17.84
CA GLY A 144 -13.71 13.43 -17.45
C GLY A 144 -13.10 12.90 -16.13
N TRP A 145 -13.75 12.01 -15.42
CA TRP A 145 -13.23 11.46 -14.19
C TRP A 145 -12.17 10.38 -14.45
N PHE A 146 -11.00 10.56 -13.86
CA PHE A 146 -9.92 9.58 -13.92
C PHE A 146 -10.05 8.59 -12.75
N ASP A 147 -10.15 7.31 -13.05
CA ASP A 147 -10.30 6.23 -12.07
C ASP A 147 -8.96 5.88 -11.44
N MET A 148 -8.76 6.31 -10.19
CA MET A 148 -7.57 6.01 -9.39
C MET A 148 -7.78 4.81 -8.45
N SER A 149 -8.73 3.93 -8.73
CA SER A 149 -8.90 2.67 -7.99
C SER A 149 -7.63 1.82 -8.07
N THR A 150 -7.46 0.94 -7.10
CA THR A 150 -6.29 0.08 -7.02
C THR A 150 -6.06 -0.72 -8.30
N LEU A 151 -4.90 -0.48 -8.97
CA LEU A 151 -4.45 -1.14 -10.19
C LEU A 151 -5.36 -0.94 -11.43
N LYS A 152 -6.22 0.08 -11.43
CA LYS A 152 -6.93 0.53 -12.64
C LYS A 152 -6.07 1.46 -13.50
N GLU A 153 -5.03 1.98 -12.92
CA GLU A 153 -3.96 2.73 -13.56
C GLU A 153 -2.60 2.22 -13.00
N PRO A 154 -1.49 2.36 -13.73
CA PRO A 154 -0.19 1.83 -13.30
C PRO A 154 0.54 2.74 -12.29
N TYR A 155 0.22 4.01 -12.24
CA TYR A 155 1.05 5.04 -11.60
C TYR A 155 1.11 4.89 -10.07
N ARG A 156 0.04 4.40 -9.44
CA ARG A 156 0.06 4.10 -7.99
C ARG A 156 1.07 3.00 -7.66
N LEU A 157 1.21 2.01 -8.54
CA LEU A 157 2.23 0.96 -8.36
C LEU A 157 3.64 1.52 -8.56
N GLU A 158 3.82 2.35 -9.57
CA GLU A 158 5.09 3.02 -9.86
C GLU A 158 5.57 3.90 -8.68
N GLY A 159 4.67 4.64 -8.06
CA GLY A 159 5.00 5.38 -6.84
C GLY A 159 5.41 4.47 -5.68
N LYS A 160 4.78 3.31 -5.53
CA LYS A 160 5.09 2.36 -4.45
C LYS A 160 6.39 1.62 -4.61
N LYS A 161 6.89 1.42 -5.83
CA LYS A 161 8.20 0.81 -6.05
C LYS A 161 9.34 1.59 -5.39
N THR A 162 9.16 2.91 -5.16
CA THR A 162 10.15 3.75 -4.47
C THR A 162 10.47 3.27 -3.06
N MET A 163 9.57 2.54 -2.40
CA MET A 163 9.85 1.89 -1.12
C MET A 163 10.96 0.83 -1.25
N GLY A 164 10.99 0.09 -2.36
CA GLY A 164 12.05 -0.88 -2.65
C GLY A 164 13.40 -0.21 -2.94
N TYR A 165 13.40 0.92 -3.67
CA TYR A 165 14.61 1.71 -3.91
C TYR A 165 15.18 2.28 -2.61
N GLU A 166 14.32 2.91 -1.78
CA GLU A 166 14.75 3.43 -0.49
C GLU A 166 15.30 2.33 0.42
N LEU A 167 14.66 1.16 0.45
CA LEU A 167 15.13 0.02 1.23
C LEU A 167 16.54 -0.39 0.82
N ALA A 168 16.80 -0.53 -0.49
CA ALA A 168 18.12 -0.89 -1.01
C ALA A 168 19.16 0.17 -0.68
N GLU A 169 18.85 1.45 -0.92
CA GLU A 169 19.77 2.56 -0.67
C GLU A 169 20.11 2.68 0.82
N GLN A 170 19.12 2.62 1.72
CA GLN A 170 19.33 2.71 3.17
C GLN A 170 20.14 1.53 3.73
N LEU A 171 20.12 0.39 3.05
CA LEU A 171 20.90 -0.80 3.39
C LEU A 171 22.19 -0.93 2.55
N ASN A 172 22.71 0.18 2.03
CA ASN A 172 23.93 0.23 1.21
C ASN A 172 23.89 -0.71 0.00
N TRP A 173 22.74 -0.76 -0.68
CA TRP A 173 22.48 -1.58 -1.88
C TRP A 173 22.55 -3.10 -1.63
N GLN A 174 22.44 -3.50 -0.37
CA GLN A 174 22.34 -4.88 0.04
C GLN A 174 20.91 -5.17 0.52
N LEU A 175 20.16 -5.93 -0.27
CA LEU A 175 18.79 -6.28 0.11
C LEU A 175 18.77 -7.18 1.36
N PRO A 176 17.73 -7.08 2.21
CA PRO A 176 17.57 -7.96 3.36
C PRO A 176 17.36 -9.42 2.91
N ASP A 177 17.53 -10.37 3.80
CA ASP A 177 17.29 -11.77 3.50
C ASP A 177 15.78 -12.08 3.34
N VAL A 178 14.94 -11.35 4.08
CA VAL A 178 13.48 -11.51 4.10
C VAL A 178 12.80 -10.16 4.20
N VAL A 179 11.71 -9.99 3.47
CA VAL A 179 10.76 -8.88 3.63
C VAL A 179 9.43 -9.45 4.06
N VAL A 180 9.01 -9.13 5.29
CA VAL A 180 7.68 -9.45 5.81
C VAL A 180 6.76 -8.28 5.49
N TYR A 181 5.68 -8.53 4.76
CA TYR A 181 4.82 -7.48 4.22
C TYR A 181 3.34 -7.72 4.54
N PRO A 182 2.68 -6.80 5.28
CA PRO A 182 1.24 -6.86 5.53
C PRO A 182 0.46 -6.68 4.22
N THR A 183 -0.36 -7.67 3.85
CA THR A 183 -0.90 -7.77 2.50
C THR A 183 -2.43 -7.67 2.46
N GLY A 184 -2.95 -6.50 2.06
CA GLY A 184 -4.32 -6.38 1.57
C GLY A 184 -4.35 -6.50 0.05
N GLY A 185 -4.41 -5.37 -0.68
CA GLY A 185 -4.32 -5.35 -2.15
C GLY A 185 -2.92 -5.64 -2.73
N GLY A 186 -1.88 -5.80 -1.91
CA GLY A 186 -0.54 -6.25 -2.28
C GLY A 186 0.31 -5.27 -3.11
N THR A 187 -0.18 -4.06 -3.37
CA THR A 187 0.50 -3.13 -4.29
C THR A 187 1.90 -2.71 -3.84
N GLY A 188 2.17 -2.66 -2.53
CA GLY A 188 3.51 -2.36 -2.02
C GLY A 188 4.47 -3.54 -2.17
N LEU A 189 4.01 -4.77 -1.91
CA LEU A 189 4.78 -5.99 -2.13
C LEU A 189 5.17 -6.12 -3.61
N ILE A 190 4.19 -5.98 -4.51
CA ILE A 190 4.41 -6.00 -5.97
C ILE A 190 5.35 -4.85 -6.38
N GLY A 191 5.14 -3.65 -5.84
CA GLY A 191 5.98 -2.49 -6.14
C GLY A 191 7.44 -2.69 -5.74
N MET A 192 7.70 -3.23 -4.54
CA MET A 192 9.06 -3.56 -4.11
C MET A 192 9.69 -4.65 -4.99
N TRP A 193 8.93 -5.70 -5.32
CA TRP A 193 9.42 -6.76 -6.20
C TRP A 193 9.82 -6.22 -7.57
N LYS A 194 8.97 -5.36 -8.16
CA LYS A 194 9.28 -4.64 -9.42
C LYS A 194 10.53 -3.77 -9.27
N ALA A 195 10.67 -3.04 -8.17
CA ALA A 195 11.86 -2.20 -7.93
C ALA A 195 13.15 -3.04 -7.89
N PHE A 196 13.11 -4.23 -7.29
CA PHE A 196 14.26 -5.13 -7.25
C PHE A 196 14.63 -5.62 -8.65
N ASP A 197 13.64 -5.94 -9.51
CA ASP A 197 13.90 -6.33 -10.90
C ASP A 197 14.53 -5.18 -11.70
N GLU A 198 14.02 -3.95 -11.56
CA GLU A 198 14.56 -2.77 -12.23
C GLU A 198 15.99 -2.47 -11.76
N MET A 199 16.25 -2.50 -10.45
CA MET A 199 17.59 -2.24 -9.90
C MET A 199 18.61 -3.28 -10.36
N GLU A 200 18.24 -4.56 -10.54
CA GLU A 200 19.13 -5.55 -11.10
C GLU A 200 19.41 -5.27 -12.58
N GLN A 201 18.39 -4.94 -13.37
CA GLN A 201 18.55 -4.65 -14.80
C GLN A 201 19.48 -3.47 -15.06
N ILE A 202 19.44 -2.44 -14.21
CA ILE A 202 20.33 -1.27 -14.31
C ILE A 202 21.66 -1.44 -13.56
N GLY A 203 21.88 -2.60 -12.93
CA GLY A 203 23.15 -2.93 -12.28
C GLY A 203 23.37 -2.31 -10.89
N TRP A 204 22.33 -1.81 -10.22
CA TRP A 204 22.46 -1.26 -8.88
C TRP A 204 22.56 -2.33 -7.80
N ILE A 205 21.97 -3.50 -8.04
CA ILE A 205 22.05 -4.65 -7.16
C ILE A 205 22.35 -5.92 -7.97
N GLY A 206 22.79 -6.98 -7.27
CA GLY A 206 22.94 -8.30 -7.88
C GLY A 206 21.64 -9.08 -7.96
N SER A 207 21.71 -10.34 -8.38
CA SER A 207 20.56 -11.24 -8.57
C SER A 207 19.96 -11.79 -7.27
N LYS A 208 20.62 -11.58 -6.11
CA LYS A 208 20.07 -12.03 -4.81
C LYS A 208 18.83 -11.22 -4.45
N ARG A 209 17.71 -11.89 -4.23
CA ARG A 209 16.42 -11.30 -3.83
C ARG A 209 16.08 -11.67 -2.39
N PRO A 210 15.36 -10.81 -1.66
CA PRO A 210 14.76 -11.21 -0.40
C PRO A 210 13.65 -12.23 -0.62
N LYS A 211 13.44 -13.11 0.33
CA LYS A 211 12.20 -13.89 0.41
C LYS A 211 11.05 -12.94 0.75
N MET A 212 10.01 -12.92 -0.08
CA MET A 212 8.83 -12.09 0.14
C MET A 212 7.80 -12.87 0.95
N VAL A 213 7.50 -12.40 2.15
CA VAL A 213 6.50 -13.04 3.04
C VAL A 213 5.25 -12.16 3.07
N SER A 214 4.15 -12.71 2.54
CA SER A 214 2.84 -12.07 2.59
C SER A 214 2.14 -12.42 3.89
N VAL A 215 1.74 -11.41 4.68
CA VAL A 215 0.99 -11.62 5.92
C VAL A 215 -0.43 -11.09 5.78
N GLN A 216 -1.42 -11.89 6.19
CA GLN A 216 -2.83 -11.53 6.21
C GLN A 216 -3.45 -11.87 7.57
N SER A 217 -4.67 -11.35 7.86
CA SER A 217 -5.44 -11.80 9.02
C SER A 217 -6.18 -13.10 8.71
N THR A 218 -6.31 -13.99 9.70
CA THR A 218 -7.12 -15.23 9.59
C THR A 218 -8.57 -14.97 9.18
N GLY A 219 -9.11 -13.80 9.51
CA GLY A 219 -10.44 -13.37 9.09
C GLY A 219 -10.54 -12.89 7.64
N CYS A 220 -9.40 -12.68 6.94
CA CYS A 220 -9.37 -12.31 5.53
C CYS A 220 -8.03 -12.70 4.88
N ALA A 221 -7.84 -13.96 4.51
CA ALA A 221 -6.57 -14.53 4.05
C ALA A 221 -6.64 -15.22 2.67
N PRO A 222 -7.17 -14.57 1.61
CA PRO A 222 -7.31 -15.19 0.29
C PRO A 222 -5.98 -15.57 -0.34
N ILE A 223 -4.91 -14.76 -0.15
CA ILE A 223 -3.56 -15.05 -0.67
C ILE A 223 -2.94 -16.24 0.04
N VAL A 224 -3.06 -16.31 1.37
CA VAL A 224 -2.56 -17.44 2.17
C VAL A 224 -3.24 -18.74 1.77
N ARG A 225 -4.56 -18.73 1.58
CA ARG A 225 -5.31 -19.91 1.10
C ARG A 225 -4.80 -20.36 -0.28
N ALA A 226 -4.67 -19.43 -1.23
CA ALA A 226 -4.18 -19.74 -2.57
C ALA A 226 -2.73 -20.28 -2.55
N TYR A 227 -1.85 -19.68 -1.73
CA TYR A 227 -0.48 -20.15 -1.54
C TYR A 227 -0.43 -21.58 -1.02
N ASN A 228 -1.20 -21.91 0.02
CA ASN A 228 -1.26 -23.26 0.60
C ASN A 228 -1.80 -24.30 -0.40
N GLU A 229 -2.74 -23.89 -1.25
CA GLU A 229 -3.30 -24.70 -2.32
C GLU A 229 -2.43 -24.72 -3.59
N LYS A 230 -1.27 -24.03 -3.59
CA LYS A 230 -0.34 -23.91 -4.73
C LYS A 230 -1.00 -23.37 -6.00
N LYS A 231 -1.94 -22.45 -5.86
CA LYS A 231 -2.65 -21.78 -6.95
C LYS A 231 -1.93 -20.55 -7.44
N ALA A 232 -2.16 -20.17 -8.68
CA ALA A 232 -1.62 -18.96 -9.30
C ALA A 232 -2.46 -17.70 -8.95
N ASP A 233 -3.73 -17.89 -8.55
CA ASP A 233 -4.68 -16.83 -8.20
C ASP A 233 -5.51 -17.21 -6.97
N SER A 234 -6.03 -16.21 -6.27
CA SER A 234 -6.85 -16.42 -5.08
C SER A 234 -8.33 -16.55 -5.46
N GLN A 235 -9.13 -17.07 -4.53
CA GLN A 235 -10.59 -17.05 -4.60
C GLN A 235 -11.14 -15.98 -3.66
N PHE A 236 -12.33 -15.45 -3.95
CA PHE A 236 -13.00 -14.49 -3.09
C PHE A 236 -13.14 -15.05 -1.66
N TRP A 237 -12.93 -14.18 -0.66
CA TRP A 237 -13.05 -14.51 0.76
C TRP A 237 -14.40 -14.02 1.27
N GLU A 238 -15.25 -14.96 1.65
CA GLU A 238 -16.56 -14.67 2.22
C GLU A 238 -16.44 -14.18 3.66
N ASN A 239 -17.34 -13.30 4.08
CA ASN A 239 -17.43 -12.77 5.45
C ASN A 239 -16.10 -12.24 6.00
N ALA A 240 -15.40 -11.47 5.18
CA ALA A 240 -14.10 -10.89 5.57
C ALA A 240 -14.23 -9.94 6.75
N GLU A 241 -13.54 -10.25 7.84
CA GLU A 241 -13.54 -9.47 9.07
C GLU A 241 -12.14 -9.44 9.69
N THR A 242 -11.68 -8.27 10.11
CA THR A 242 -10.43 -8.08 10.88
C THR A 242 -10.34 -6.66 11.42
N ILE A 243 -9.71 -6.48 12.56
CA ILE A 243 -9.37 -5.17 13.14
C ILE A 243 -8.36 -4.40 12.27
N ALA A 244 -7.51 -5.11 11.52
CA ALA A 244 -6.57 -4.54 10.57
C ALA A 244 -7.29 -4.17 9.25
N SER A 245 -8.07 -3.08 9.27
CA SER A 245 -8.96 -2.68 8.17
C SER A 245 -8.23 -2.53 6.83
N GLY A 246 -6.97 -2.12 6.84
CA GLY A 246 -6.11 -2.02 5.66
C GLY A 246 -5.78 -3.35 5.00
N LEU A 247 -5.95 -4.48 5.70
CA LEU A 247 -5.76 -5.84 5.19
C LEU A 247 -7.07 -6.49 4.74
N ARG A 248 -8.24 -5.92 5.06
CA ARG A 248 -9.56 -6.46 4.71
C ARG A 248 -9.87 -6.33 3.22
N VAL A 249 -9.18 -7.13 2.41
CA VAL A 249 -9.33 -7.17 0.96
C VAL A 249 -9.71 -8.58 0.52
N PRO A 250 -11.03 -8.87 0.37
CA PRO A 250 -11.52 -10.22 0.05
C PRO A 250 -11.03 -10.81 -1.26
N LYS A 251 -10.68 -9.96 -2.22
CA LYS A 251 -10.07 -10.34 -3.50
C LYS A 251 -9.19 -9.20 -3.98
N ALA A 252 -7.88 -9.41 -3.99
CA ALA A 252 -6.94 -8.46 -4.59
C ALA A 252 -7.04 -8.51 -6.12
N PHE A 253 -6.99 -7.36 -6.78
CA PHE A 253 -7.08 -7.28 -8.25
C PHE A 253 -5.90 -7.98 -8.95
N ALA A 254 -4.70 -7.86 -8.38
CA ALA A 254 -3.48 -8.47 -8.91
C ALA A 254 -2.91 -9.55 -7.96
N ASP A 255 -3.76 -10.40 -7.45
CA ASP A 255 -3.38 -11.50 -6.55
C ASP A 255 -2.35 -12.45 -7.18
N HIS A 256 -2.45 -12.70 -8.49
CA HIS A 256 -1.48 -13.48 -9.25
C HIS A 256 -0.06 -12.87 -9.21
N LEU A 257 0.08 -11.53 -9.20
CA LEU A 257 1.40 -10.88 -9.08
C LEU A 257 1.95 -10.97 -7.64
N ILE A 258 1.07 -10.94 -6.62
CA ILE A 258 1.48 -11.18 -5.24
C ILE A 258 2.02 -12.60 -5.09
N LEU A 259 1.27 -13.60 -5.57
CA LEU A 259 1.65 -15.00 -5.51
C LEU A 259 2.91 -15.29 -6.32
N ASP A 260 3.04 -14.70 -7.51
CA ASP A 260 4.24 -14.81 -8.35
C ASP A 260 5.48 -14.30 -7.60
N ALA A 261 5.42 -13.12 -6.98
CA ALA A 261 6.53 -12.59 -6.20
C ALA A 261 6.88 -13.50 -5.00
N VAL A 262 5.87 -14.01 -4.29
CA VAL A 262 6.07 -14.94 -3.17
C VAL A 262 6.72 -16.24 -3.64
N TYR A 263 6.22 -16.85 -4.72
CA TYR A 263 6.78 -18.11 -5.27
C TYR A 263 8.19 -17.90 -5.82
N LYS A 264 8.42 -16.89 -6.66
CA LYS A 264 9.73 -16.64 -7.28
C LYS A 264 10.81 -16.29 -6.26
N SER A 265 10.45 -15.63 -5.18
CA SER A 265 11.40 -15.30 -4.10
C SER A 265 11.71 -16.49 -3.18
N GLY A 266 11.03 -17.62 -3.31
CA GLY A 266 11.08 -18.70 -2.32
C GLY A 266 10.56 -18.29 -0.96
N GLY A 267 9.64 -17.32 -0.94
CA GLY A 267 9.01 -16.80 0.26
C GLY A 267 7.83 -17.64 0.74
N SER A 268 6.93 -17.03 1.51
CA SER A 268 5.76 -17.71 2.07
C SER A 268 4.58 -16.77 2.23
N ALA A 269 3.40 -17.33 2.49
CA ALA A 269 2.24 -16.57 2.91
C ALA A 269 1.72 -17.15 4.23
N VAL A 270 1.48 -16.28 5.20
CA VAL A 270 1.04 -16.67 6.55
C VAL A 270 -0.18 -15.84 6.98
N ALA A 271 -1.03 -16.42 7.81
CA ALA A 271 -2.15 -15.72 8.43
C ALA A 271 -1.95 -15.67 9.93
N VAL A 272 -2.27 -14.52 10.54
CA VAL A 272 -2.24 -14.28 11.98
C VAL A 272 -3.63 -13.87 12.46
N SER A 273 -3.99 -14.20 13.69
CA SER A 273 -5.27 -13.81 14.24
C SER A 273 -5.27 -12.35 14.71
N ASP A 274 -6.46 -11.78 14.90
CA ASP A 274 -6.60 -10.44 15.44
C ASP A 274 -6.11 -10.38 16.89
N GLU A 275 -6.23 -11.46 17.68
CA GLU A 275 -5.72 -11.59 19.03
C GLU A 275 -4.18 -11.55 19.05
N GLU A 276 -3.51 -12.29 18.16
CA GLU A 276 -2.04 -12.27 18.00
C GLU A 276 -1.58 -10.88 17.57
N THR A 277 -2.30 -10.25 16.64
CA THR A 277 -2.02 -8.88 16.18
C THR A 277 -2.09 -7.87 17.33
N ILE A 278 -3.16 -7.90 18.15
CA ILE A 278 -3.29 -7.02 19.32
C ILE A 278 -2.16 -7.28 20.32
N ALA A 279 -1.89 -8.54 20.61
CA ALA A 279 -0.82 -8.92 21.54
C ALA A 279 0.53 -8.38 21.07
N THR A 280 0.82 -8.45 19.76
CA THR A 280 2.07 -7.95 19.17
C THR A 280 2.15 -6.42 19.19
N VAL A 281 1.04 -5.68 18.99
CA VAL A 281 1.02 -4.21 19.19
C VAL A 281 1.51 -3.85 20.58
N TYR A 282 0.98 -4.52 21.61
CA TYR A 282 1.39 -4.28 23.01
C TYR A 282 2.81 -4.75 23.30
N GLU A 283 3.24 -5.86 22.71
CA GLU A 283 4.60 -6.40 22.88
C GLU A 283 5.62 -5.39 22.34
N ILE A 284 5.44 -4.91 21.10
CA ILE A 284 6.33 -3.93 20.48
C ILE A 284 6.30 -2.60 21.25
N ALA A 285 5.14 -2.16 21.72
CA ALA A 285 5.05 -0.95 22.53
C ALA A 285 5.83 -1.06 23.84
N LYS A 286 5.78 -2.21 24.53
CA LYS A 286 6.48 -2.44 25.79
C LYS A 286 7.99 -2.66 25.61
N THR A 287 8.39 -3.36 24.57
CA THR A 287 9.78 -3.74 24.35
C THR A 287 10.58 -2.67 23.63
N GLU A 288 10.02 -2.07 22.58
CA GLU A 288 10.71 -1.12 21.71
C GLU A 288 10.27 0.34 21.91
N GLY A 289 9.18 0.58 22.66
CA GLY A 289 8.61 1.91 22.84
C GLY A 289 7.88 2.45 21.60
N LEU A 290 7.50 1.58 20.66
CA LEU A 290 6.86 1.93 19.40
C LEU A 290 5.40 1.50 19.40
N PHE A 291 4.49 2.47 19.22
CA PHE A 291 3.06 2.19 19.09
C PHE A 291 2.69 2.13 17.61
N ILE A 292 2.62 0.94 17.09
CA ILE A 292 2.35 0.68 15.66
C ILE A 292 0.88 0.32 15.40
N CYS A 293 0.44 0.45 14.15
CA CYS A 293 -0.92 0.05 13.77
C CYS A 293 -1.05 -1.49 13.69
N PRO A 294 -2.29 -2.01 13.78
CA PRO A 294 -2.54 -3.46 13.65
C PRO A 294 -1.98 -4.07 12.37
N GLU A 295 -2.00 -3.33 11.26
CA GLU A 295 -1.43 -3.79 9.99
C GLU A 295 0.07 -4.04 10.06
N GLY A 296 0.79 -3.34 10.93
CA GLY A 296 2.26 -3.45 11.09
C GLY A 296 2.68 -4.50 12.11
N ALA A 297 1.78 -4.90 12.98
CA ALA A 297 2.05 -5.85 14.06
C ALA A 297 2.01 -7.29 13.59
#